data_9174b9fd2e3fab6a865246cd37e03e89
#
_entry.id   9174b9fd2e3fab6a865246cd37e03e89
#
_cell.length_a   1.000
_cell.length_b   1.000
_cell.length_c   1.000
_cell.angle_alpha   90.00
_cell.angle_beta   90.00
_cell.angle_gamma   90.00
#
_symmetry.space_group_name_H-M   'P 1'
#
loop_
_entity.id
_entity.type
_entity.pdbx_description
1 polymer ?
#
loop_
_entity_poly.entity_id
_entity_poly.type
_entity_poly.pdbx_seq_one_letter_code
_entity_poly.pdbx_strand_id
1 'polypeptide(L)'
;MKFLDEAKVYIRSGDGGNGCVSFRREKFIEFGGPNGGDGGHGGDVIVTAVNGLNTLIDYRYQQHFRAQNGGGGMGKDRHGANGKDIVMKVPAGTQIYEEDGETLLADLTEVGQTVTIARGGNGGFGNAHFKSSTNQAPRHANPGQPGEERTIRLRLKLIADAGMVGLPNAGKSTFLAAVSAAKPKIADYPFTTLHPQLGVVRIDQREFVLADLPGLIEHAHEGVGLGEIGRAHV
;
A
#
# COMPACT_ATOMS: atom_id res chain seq x y z
N MET A 1 4.67 23.13 -2.45
CA MET A 1 4.47 21.67 -2.52
C MET A 1 3.54 21.34 -3.68
N LYS A 2 3.74 20.25 -4.41
CA LYS A 2 2.78 19.83 -5.43
C LYS A 2 1.91 18.77 -4.79
N PHE A 3 0.59 18.94 -4.85
CA PHE A 3 -0.37 17.94 -4.43
C PHE A 3 -0.35 16.78 -5.45
N LEU A 4 -0.28 15.53 -4.97
CA LEU A 4 -0.31 14.34 -5.80
C LEU A 4 -1.40 13.40 -5.27
N ASP A 5 -2.37 13.13 -6.11
CA ASP A 5 -3.53 12.26 -5.85
C ASP A 5 -3.43 10.92 -6.57
N GLU A 6 -2.55 10.81 -7.54
CA GLU A 6 -2.25 9.55 -8.21
C GLU A 6 -0.74 9.28 -8.21
N ALA A 7 -0.37 8.04 -7.94
CA ALA A 7 1.02 7.58 -8.03
C ALA A 7 1.09 6.18 -8.63
N LYS A 8 2.05 5.97 -9.53
CA LYS A 8 2.40 4.64 -10.04
C LYS A 8 3.59 4.12 -9.26
N VAL A 9 3.46 2.91 -8.70
CA VAL A 9 4.45 2.31 -7.80
C VAL A 9 4.71 0.87 -8.21
N TYR A 10 5.98 0.51 -8.30
CA TYR A 10 6.42 -0.85 -8.46
C TYR A 10 6.64 -1.51 -7.10
N ILE A 11 6.04 -2.66 -6.91
CA ILE A 11 6.16 -3.46 -5.69
C ILE A 11 6.70 -4.84 -6.00
N ARG A 12 7.53 -5.36 -5.11
CA ARG A 12 8.01 -6.73 -5.16
C ARG A 12 8.07 -7.28 -3.73
N SER A 13 7.40 -8.40 -3.49
CA SER A 13 7.56 -9.15 -2.26
C SER A 13 8.88 -9.93 -2.26
N GLY A 14 9.27 -10.44 -1.10
CA GLY A 14 10.49 -11.21 -0.95
C GLY A 14 10.36 -12.62 -1.54
N ASP A 15 11.42 -13.14 -2.13
CA ASP A 15 11.50 -14.54 -2.54
C ASP A 15 11.69 -15.41 -1.29
N GLY A 16 11.16 -16.63 -1.29
CA GLY A 16 11.43 -17.63 -0.26
C GLY A 16 12.88 -18.11 -0.32
N GLY A 17 13.46 -18.42 0.84
CA GLY A 17 14.79 -18.99 0.94
C GLY A 17 14.83 -20.44 0.45
N ASN A 18 15.96 -20.91 -0.05
CA ASN A 18 16.12 -22.29 -0.47
C ASN A 18 16.25 -23.23 0.73
N GLY A 19 15.70 -24.44 0.64
CA GLY A 19 15.99 -25.51 1.58
C GLY A 19 17.44 -26.00 1.47
N CYS A 20 17.93 -26.61 2.52
CA CYS A 20 19.31 -27.09 2.61
C CYS A 20 19.38 -28.62 2.47
N VAL A 21 20.43 -29.10 1.78
CA VAL A 21 20.81 -30.50 1.82
C VAL A 21 21.99 -30.65 2.77
N SER A 22 21.77 -31.27 3.92
CA SER A 22 22.80 -31.49 4.92
C SER A 22 22.61 -32.84 5.62
N PHE A 23 23.70 -33.41 6.11
CA PHE A 23 23.68 -34.65 6.87
C PHE A 23 24.45 -34.46 8.18
N ARG A 24 23.94 -35.08 9.24
CA ARG A 24 24.57 -35.05 10.56
C ARG A 24 25.94 -35.73 10.48
N ARG A 25 26.97 -35.01 10.92
CA ARG A 25 28.33 -35.51 11.03
C ARG A 25 28.85 -35.19 12.43
N GLU A 26 29.00 -36.24 13.22
CA GLU A 26 29.54 -36.12 14.58
C GLU A 26 30.56 -37.22 14.82
N LYS A 27 31.43 -37.02 15.83
CA LYS A 27 32.37 -38.04 16.27
C LYS A 27 31.62 -39.29 16.70
N PHE A 28 32.00 -40.45 16.20
CA PHE A 28 31.37 -41.76 16.44
C PHE A 28 29.97 -41.95 15.76
N ILE A 29 29.54 -41.07 14.89
CA ILE A 29 28.37 -41.28 14.04
C ILE A 29 28.80 -41.30 12.60
N GLU A 30 28.97 -42.51 12.06
CA GLU A 30 29.48 -42.73 10.69
C GLU A 30 28.38 -42.39 9.65
N PHE A 31 27.13 -42.75 9.92
CA PHE A 31 25.97 -42.53 9.04
C PHE A 31 24.94 -41.69 9.75
N GLY A 32 25.15 -40.37 9.79
CA GLY A 32 24.16 -39.42 10.29
C GLY A 32 23.01 -39.23 9.29
N GLY A 33 21.78 -39.11 9.79
CA GLY A 33 20.62 -38.85 8.96
C GLY A 33 20.59 -37.43 8.33
N PRO A 34 19.64 -37.18 7.44
CA PRO A 34 19.45 -35.83 6.88
C PRO A 34 19.07 -34.83 7.97
N ASN A 35 19.70 -33.67 7.94
CA ASN A 35 19.46 -32.58 8.91
C ASN A 35 19.53 -31.19 8.25
N GLY A 36 19.18 -31.10 6.97
CA GLY A 36 19.03 -29.81 6.30
C GLY A 36 17.70 -29.16 6.66
N GLY A 37 17.77 -27.93 7.16
CA GLY A 37 16.60 -27.13 7.51
C GLY A 37 15.95 -26.49 6.30
N ASP A 38 14.72 -26.00 6.49
CA ASP A 38 13.93 -25.33 5.46
C ASP A 38 14.38 -23.88 5.28
N GLY A 39 14.10 -23.31 4.10
CA GLY A 39 14.23 -21.87 3.86
C GLY A 39 13.16 -21.07 4.60
N GLY A 40 13.47 -19.82 4.89
CA GLY A 40 12.51 -18.86 5.45
C GLY A 40 11.56 -18.32 4.39
N HIS A 41 10.40 -17.82 4.81
CA HIS A 41 9.46 -17.12 3.95
C HIS A 41 10.03 -15.77 3.50
N GLY A 42 9.69 -15.33 2.30
CA GLY A 42 9.88 -13.94 1.87
C GLY A 42 8.95 -12.99 2.60
N GLY A 43 9.33 -11.73 2.74
CA GLY A 43 8.49 -10.69 3.33
C GLY A 43 7.37 -10.26 2.40
N ASP A 44 6.24 -9.84 2.96
CA ASP A 44 5.07 -9.33 2.24
C ASP A 44 5.20 -7.84 1.94
N VAL A 45 4.41 -7.36 0.97
CA VAL A 45 4.16 -5.93 0.76
C VAL A 45 2.77 -5.60 1.29
N ILE A 46 2.75 -4.78 2.34
CA ILE A 46 1.54 -4.42 3.08
C ILE A 46 1.29 -2.93 2.88
N VAL A 47 0.04 -2.54 2.62
CA VAL A 47 -0.38 -1.14 2.57
C VAL A 47 -1.26 -0.85 3.77
N THR A 48 -0.99 0.26 4.46
CA THR A 48 -1.70 0.66 5.67
C THR A 48 -2.18 2.10 5.54
N ALA A 49 -3.47 2.33 5.79
CA ALA A 49 -4.02 3.67 5.89
C ALA A 49 -3.63 4.29 7.23
N VAL A 50 -3.04 5.48 7.19
CA VAL A 50 -2.59 6.20 8.38
C VAL A 50 -3.23 7.58 8.47
N ASN A 51 -3.34 8.09 9.69
CA ASN A 51 -3.77 9.45 9.94
C ASN A 51 -2.63 10.45 9.68
N GLY A 52 -2.99 11.69 9.32
CA GLY A 52 -2.03 12.78 9.16
C GLY A 52 -1.31 12.82 7.80
N LEU A 53 -1.68 11.95 6.86
CA LEU A 53 -1.29 12.03 5.46
C LEU A 53 -2.51 12.44 4.62
N ASN A 54 -2.36 13.50 3.79
CA ASN A 54 -3.41 14.00 2.90
C ASN A 54 -2.97 14.03 1.43
N THR A 55 -1.84 13.40 1.11
CA THR A 55 -1.27 13.39 -0.24
C THR A 55 -0.41 12.15 -0.47
N LEU A 56 -0.27 11.75 -1.72
CA LEU A 56 0.62 10.67 -2.15
C LEU A 56 2.00 11.19 -2.60
N ILE A 57 2.42 12.40 -2.17
CA ILE A 57 3.62 13.07 -2.67
C ILE A 57 4.89 12.25 -2.46
N ASP A 58 4.98 11.47 -1.38
CA ASP A 58 6.16 10.65 -1.06
C ASP A 58 6.39 9.57 -2.13
N TYR A 59 5.31 9.06 -2.74
CA TYR A 59 5.38 8.07 -3.81
C TYR A 59 5.86 8.61 -5.15
N ARG A 60 6.00 9.93 -5.29
CA ARG A 60 6.68 10.54 -6.42
C ARG A 60 8.20 10.36 -6.35
N TYR A 61 8.73 10.35 -5.14
CA TYR A 61 10.17 10.23 -4.90
C TYR A 61 10.59 8.78 -4.69
N GLN A 62 9.77 8.00 -3.99
CA GLN A 62 10.00 6.57 -3.78
C GLN A 62 8.93 5.78 -4.55
N GLN A 63 9.33 5.24 -5.71
CA GLN A 63 8.45 4.49 -6.60
C GLN A 63 8.67 2.97 -6.55
N HIS A 64 9.70 2.50 -5.84
CA HIS A 64 10.05 1.09 -5.75
C HIS A 64 10.05 0.62 -4.30
N PHE A 65 9.24 -0.39 -4.03
CA PHE A 65 9.15 -1.03 -2.73
C PHE A 65 9.45 -2.51 -2.87
N ARG A 66 10.48 -2.98 -2.15
CA ARG A 66 10.89 -4.37 -2.16
C ARG A 66 10.97 -4.89 -0.74
N ALA A 67 10.22 -5.96 -0.45
CA ALA A 67 10.34 -6.66 0.81
C ALA A 67 11.61 -7.55 0.81
N GLN A 68 12.02 -8.00 1.97
CA GLN A 68 13.23 -8.78 2.15
C GLN A 68 12.98 -10.25 1.76
N ASN A 69 13.95 -10.87 1.09
CA ASN A 69 13.91 -12.29 0.80
C ASN A 69 14.10 -13.12 2.08
N GLY A 70 13.52 -14.31 2.10
CA GLY A 70 13.76 -15.31 3.14
C GLY A 70 15.20 -15.84 3.08
N GLY A 71 15.76 -16.14 4.24
CA GLY A 71 17.08 -16.76 4.36
C GLY A 71 17.07 -18.22 3.93
N GLY A 72 18.18 -18.72 3.39
CA GLY A 72 18.32 -20.15 3.09
C GLY A 72 18.38 -21.00 4.36
N GLY A 73 17.87 -22.23 4.29
CA GLY A 73 18.03 -23.24 5.32
C GLY A 73 19.51 -23.62 5.51
N MET A 74 19.83 -24.14 6.67
CA MET A 74 21.19 -24.54 7.03
C MET A 74 21.20 -25.93 7.63
N GLY A 75 22.40 -26.52 7.74
CA GLY A 75 22.57 -27.77 8.44
C GLY A 75 22.19 -27.70 9.92
N LYS A 76 22.07 -28.87 10.57
CA LYS A 76 21.62 -29.01 11.97
C LYS A 76 20.17 -28.56 12.20
N ASP A 77 19.29 -28.85 11.24
CA ASP A 77 17.85 -28.51 11.26
C ASP A 77 17.55 -27.02 11.49
N ARG A 78 18.48 -26.15 11.09
CA ARG A 78 18.27 -24.71 11.24
C ARG A 78 17.51 -24.17 10.04
N HIS A 79 16.32 -23.64 10.31
CA HIS A 79 15.52 -22.94 9.31
C HIS A 79 16.11 -21.58 8.97
N GLY A 80 15.90 -21.13 7.76
CA GLY A 80 16.22 -19.77 7.32
C GLY A 80 15.34 -18.74 8.04
N ALA A 81 15.88 -17.56 8.27
CA ALA A 81 15.09 -16.45 8.81
C ALA A 81 14.05 -15.99 7.78
N ASN A 82 12.86 -15.63 8.24
CA ASN A 82 11.85 -15.00 7.39
C ASN A 82 12.31 -13.60 6.98
N GLY A 83 11.99 -13.22 5.76
CA GLY A 83 12.16 -11.87 5.26
C GLY A 83 11.25 -10.89 6.01
N LYS A 84 11.72 -9.65 6.15
CA LYS A 84 10.91 -8.59 6.75
C LYS A 84 9.93 -8.04 5.72
N ASP A 85 8.69 -7.82 6.18
CA ASP A 85 7.66 -7.16 5.40
C ASP A 85 8.01 -5.69 5.17
N ILE A 86 7.50 -5.13 4.08
CA ILE A 86 7.54 -3.71 3.83
C ILE A 86 6.14 -3.12 3.96
N VAL A 87 6.02 -2.05 4.75
CA VAL A 87 4.76 -1.36 4.97
C VAL A 87 4.76 -0.03 4.25
N MET A 88 3.82 0.11 3.31
CA MET A 88 3.54 1.34 2.59
C MET A 88 2.44 2.10 3.32
N LYS A 89 2.70 3.36 3.69
CA LYS A 89 1.74 4.20 4.43
C LYS A 89 1.01 5.12 3.47
N VAL A 90 -0.31 5.02 3.41
CA VAL A 90 -1.16 5.83 2.54
C VAL A 90 -2.20 6.61 3.37
N PRO A 91 -2.74 7.72 2.85
CA PRO A 91 -3.89 8.38 3.45
C PRO A 91 -5.12 7.47 3.46
N ALA A 92 -6.02 7.66 4.41
CA ALA A 92 -7.36 7.08 4.32
C ALA A 92 -8.10 7.62 3.07
N GLY A 93 -8.93 6.79 2.42
CA GLY A 93 -9.55 7.10 1.14
C GLY A 93 -8.68 6.78 -0.08
N THR A 94 -7.56 6.05 0.11
CA THR A 94 -6.72 5.60 -1.00
C THR A 94 -7.23 4.30 -1.60
N GLN A 95 -7.45 4.32 -2.91
CA GLN A 95 -7.75 3.14 -3.72
C GLN A 95 -6.49 2.64 -4.39
N ILE A 96 -6.36 1.32 -4.46
CA ILE A 96 -5.23 0.62 -5.05
C ILE A 96 -5.74 -0.16 -6.25
N TYR A 97 -5.19 0.14 -7.42
CA TYR A 97 -5.52 -0.49 -8.69
C TYR A 97 -4.34 -1.28 -9.24
N GLU A 98 -4.63 -2.26 -10.10
CA GLU A 98 -3.64 -2.86 -10.97
C GLU A 98 -3.03 -1.81 -11.91
N GLU A 99 -2.02 -2.21 -12.68
CA GLU A 99 -1.33 -1.32 -13.64
C GLU A 99 -2.28 -0.76 -14.71
N ASP A 100 -3.33 -1.48 -15.08
CA ASP A 100 -4.37 -1.06 -16.01
C ASP A 100 -5.13 0.19 -15.54
N GLY A 101 -5.20 0.42 -14.22
CA GLY A 101 -5.93 1.52 -13.61
C GLY A 101 -7.44 1.30 -13.52
N GLU A 102 -7.94 0.12 -13.90
CA GLU A 102 -9.35 -0.27 -13.91
C GLU A 102 -9.66 -1.33 -12.85
N THR A 103 -8.79 -2.32 -12.70
CA THR A 103 -8.98 -3.40 -11.73
C THR A 103 -8.67 -2.94 -10.33
N LEU A 104 -9.70 -2.79 -9.49
CA LEU A 104 -9.55 -2.40 -8.08
C LEU A 104 -9.05 -3.59 -7.25
N LEU A 105 -7.90 -3.43 -6.60
CA LEU A 105 -7.32 -4.42 -5.68
C LEU A 105 -7.79 -4.21 -4.25
N ALA A 106 -7.85 -2.95 -3.81
CA ALA A 106 -8.30 -2.59 -2.45
C ALA A 106 -8.76 -1.14 -2.38
N ASP A 107 -9.66 -0.86 -1.43
CA ASP A 107 -10.11 0.48 -1.06
C ASP A 107 -9.91 0.66 0.46
N LEU A 108 -9.03 1.56 0.84
CA LEU A 108 -8.64 1.82 2.22
C LEU A 108 -9.38 3.08 2.71
N THR A 109 -10.59 2.87 3.22
CA THR A 109 -11.49 3.95 3.64
C THR A 109 -11.24 4.44 5.06
N GLU A 110 -10.72 3.57 5.94
CA GLU A 110 -10.58 3.85 7.38
C GLU A 110 -9.10 3.87 7.79
N VAL A 111 -8.78 4.75 8.74
CA VAL A 111 -7.44 4.80 9.37
C VAL A 111 -7.18 3.51 10.15
N GLY A 112 -6.01 2.93 9.96
CA GLY A 112 -5.61 1.65 10.56
C GLY A 112 -5.94 0.43 9.71
N GLN A 113 -6.74 0.57 8.65
CA GLN A 113 -7.01 -0.51 7.71
C GLN A 113 -5.71 -0.92 7.00
N THR A 114 -5.48 -2.23 6.91
CA THR A 114 -4.30 -2.82 6.29
C THR A 114 -4.69 -3.85 5.25
N VAL A 115 -3.91 -3.94 4.18
CA VAL A 115 -4.10 -4.94 3.13
C VAL A 115 -2.75 -5.44 2.63
N THR A 116 -2.62 -6.74 2.42
CA THR A 116 -1.45 -7.35 1.77
C THR A 116 -1.68 -7.34 0.26
N ILE A 117 -0.86 -6.60 -0.48
CA ILE A 117 -0.99 -6.44 -1.94
C ILE A 117 -0.10 -7.43 -2.70
N ALA A 118 1.04 -7.82 -2.12
CA ALA A 118 1.89 -8.86 -2.70
C ALA A 118 2.41 -9.77 -1.59
N ARG A 119 2.27 -11.08 -1.79
CA ARG A 119 2.68 -12.08 -0.80
C ARG A 119 4.09 -12.57 -1.09
N GLY A 120 4.88 -12.74 -0.04
CA GLY A 120 6.20 -13.33 -0.09
C GLY A 120 6.16 -14.79 -0.52
N GLY A 121 7.21 -15.23 -1.20
CA GLY A 121 7.36 -16.63 -1.59
C GLY A 121 7.59 -17.55 -0.40
N ASN A 122 7.05 -18.77 -0.46
CA ASN A 122 7.30 -19.77 0.57
C ASN A 122 8.74 -20.28 0.53
N GLY A 123 9.31 -20.54 1.70
CA GLY A 123 10.60 -21.19 1.82
C GLY A 123 10.57 -22.62 1.28
N GLY A 124 11.68 -23.04 0.67
CA GLY A 124 11.86 -24.42 0.19
C GLY A 124 12.12 -25.39 1.33
N PHE A 125 11.61 -26.61 1.22
CA PHE A 125 11.88 -27.67 2.20
C PHE A 125 13.31 -28.18 2.14
N GLY A 126 13.94 -28.35 3.29
CA GLY A 126 15.25 -29.02 3.44
C GLY A 126 15.15 -30.54 3.28
N ASN A 127 16.29 -31.21 3.12
CA ASN A 127 16.30 -32.63 2.91
C ASN A 127 15.77 -33.44 4.12
N ALA A 128 15.79 -32.88 5.32
CA ALA A 128 15.21 -33.53 6.50
C ALA A 128 13.71 -33.82 6.33
N HIS A 129 12.99 -32.92 5.63
CA HIS A 129 11.56 -33.06 5.36
C HIS A 129 11.23 -34.28 4.47
N PHE A 130 12.13 -34.67 3.56
CA PHE A 130 11.92 -35.77 2.61
C PHE A 130 12.34 -37.14 3.13
N LYS A 131 12.72 -37.26 4.39
CA LYS A 131 13.04 -38.53 5.02
C LYS A 131 11.81 -39.44 5.09
N SER A 132 11.93 -40.63 4.57
CA SER A 132 10.89 -41.66 4.60
C SER A 132 11.47 -43.02 4.93
N SER A 133 10.60 -44.04 5.16
CA SER A 133 11.03 -45.42 5.39
C SER A 133 11.81 -46.03 4.23
N THR A 134 11.49 -45.63 3.01
CA THR A 134 12.13 -46.09 1.78
C THR A 134 13.35 -45.24 1.36
N ASN A 135 13.40 -43.98 1.80
CA ASN A 135 14.51 -43.07 1.54
C ASN A 135 14.97 -42.39 2.82
N GLN A 136 15.92 -43.03 3.52
CA GLN A 136 16.44 -42.55 4.80
C GLN A 136 17.52 -41.45 4.66
N ALA A 137 18.08 -41.27 3.47
CA ALA A 137 19.16 -40.32 3.19
C ALA A 137 18.87 -39.46 1.93
N PRO A 138 17.75 -38.68 1.90
CA PRO A 138 17.39 -37.87 0.73
C PRO A 138 18.47 -36.81 0.47
N ARG A 139 18.90 -36.70 -0.79
CA ARG A 139 19.87 -35.71 -1.28
C ARG A 139 19.16 -34.62 -2.10
N HIS A 140 17.93 -34.30 -1.73
CA HIS A 140 17.08 -33.32 -2.41
C HIS A 140 16.57 -32.31 -1.42
N ALA A 141 16.52 -31.06 -1.83
CA ALA A 141 15.85 -29.97 -1.15
C ALA A 141 15.12 -29.12 -2.19
N ASN A 142 14.05 -28.47 -1.81
CA ASN A 142 13.30 -27.60 -2.71
C ASN A 142 13.90 -26.19 -2.74
N PRO A 143 13.90 -25.53 -3.90
CA PRO A 143 14.14 -24.09 -3.96
C PRO A 143 13.00 -23.36 -3.26
N GLY A 144 13.28 -22.14 -2.79
CA GLY A 144 12.25 -21.22 -2.37
C GLY A 144 11.37 -20.78 -3.54
N GLN A 145 10.14 -20.48 -3.26
CA GLN A 145 9.20 -19.94 -4.26
C GLN A 145 9.50 -18.45 -4.53
N PRO A 146 9.35 -17.98 -5.76
CA PRO A 146 9.48 -16.58 -6.06
C PRO A 146 8.37 -15.77 -5.36
N GLY A 147 8.68 -14.55 -4.97
CA GLY A 147 7.71 -13.57 -4.52
C GLY A 147 6.89 -13.00 -5.68
N GLU A 148 5.84 -12.30 -5.34
CA GLU A 148 4.98 -11.60 -6.30
C GLU A 148 5.59 -10.25 -6.68
N GLU A 149 5.46 -9.91 -7.95
CA GLU A 149 5.93 -8.65 -8.53
C GLU A 149 4.79 -8.00 -9.28
N ARG A 150 4.50 -6.74 -8.97
CA ARG A 150 3.39 -5.99 -9.58
C ARG A 150 3.74 -4.51 -9.72
N THR A 151 3.13 -3.88 -10.70
CA THR A 151 3.00 -2.43 -10.76
C THR A 151 1.59 -2.05 -10.36
N ILE A 152 1.44 -1.17 -9.40
CA ILE A 152 0.14 -0.71 -8.90
C ILE A 152 -0.02 0.77 -9.13
N ARG A 153 -1.28 1.21 -9.20
CA ARG A 153 -1.65 2.62 -9.18
C ARG A 153 -2.39 2.93 -7.89
N LEU A 154 -1.86 3.89 -7.15
CA LEU A 154 -2.51 4.46 -5.98
C LEU A 154 -3.31 5.67 -6.45
N ARG A 155 -4.58 5.74 -6.08
CA ARG A 155 -5.47 6.87 -6.35
C ARG A 155 -6.13 7.31 -5.06
N LEU A 156 -5.88 8.53 -4.65
CA LEU A 156 -6.48 9.11 -3.46
C LEU A 156 -7.83 9.74 -3.83
N LYS A 157 -8.90 9.23 -3.24
CA LYS A 157 -10.20 9.91 -3.26
C LYS A 157 -10.14 11.09 -2.29
N LEU A 158 -10.02 12.28 -2.85
CA LEU A 158 -9.95 13.49 -2.06
C LEU A 158 -11.33 13.84 -1.53
N ILE A 159 -11.49 13.72 -0.22
CA ILE A 159 -12.61 14.31 0.51
C ILE A 159 -12.05 15.58 1.16
N ALA A 160 -12.68 16.72 0.94
CA ALA A 160 -12.31 17.94 1.64
C ALA A 160 -12.74 17.85 3.10
N ASP A 161 -11.85 18.25 4.01
CA ASP A 161 -12.15 18.32 5.45
C ASP A 161 -13.06 19.50 5.77
N ALA A 162 -13.02 20.56 4.95
CA ALA A 162 -13.87 21.73 5.09
C ALA A 162 -14.21 22.32 3.72
N GLY A 163 -15.42 22.90 3.60
CA GLY A 163 -15.88 23.59 2.39
C GLY A 163 -16.10 25.07 2.63
N MET A 164 -15.69 25.90 1.66
CA MET A 164 -16.03 27.33 1.65
C MET A 164 -17.30 27.55 0.88
N VAL A 165 -18.27 28.20 1.54
CA VAL A 165 -19.56 28.61 0.97
C VAL A 165 -19.67 30.11 1.02
N GLY A 166 -20.24 30.70 -0.01
CA GLY A 166 -20.47 32.17 -0.07
C GLY A 166 -20.82 32.63 -1.47
N LEU A 167 -21.27 33.87 -1.57
CA LEU A 167 -21.70 34.48 -2.81
C LEU A 167 -20.64 34.44 -3.92
N PRO A 168 -21.03 34.44 -5.19
CA PRO A 168 -20.13 34.66 -6.30
C PRO A 168 -19.26 35.90 -6.09
N ASN A 169 -18.00 35.85 -6.49
CA ASN A 169 -17.02 36.94 -6.34
C ASN A 169 -16.74 37.43 -4.90
N ALA A 170 -17.13 36.70 -3.87
CA ALA A 170 -16.79 36.97 -2.47
C ALA A 170 -15.32 36.73 -2.12
N GLY A 171 -14.46 36.42 -3.10
CA GLY A 171 -13.03 36.20 -2.89
C GLY A 171 -12.64 34.81 -2.38
N LYS A 172 -13.53 33.82 -2.40
CA LYS A 172 -13.26 32.43 -1.94
C LYS A 172 -12.05 31.82 -2.59
N SER A 173 -12.00 31.81 -3.91
CA SER A 173 -10.87 31.21 -4.66
C SER A 173 -9.56 31.99 -4.45
N THR A 174 -9.65 33.31 -4.26
CA THR A 174 -8.47 34.14 -3.91
C THR A 174 -7.97 33.80 -2.51
N PHE A 175 -8.88 33.63 -1.54
CA PHE A 175 -8.52 33.19 -0.20
C PHE A 175 -7.89 31.78 -0.23
N LEU A 176 -8.50 30.82 -0.96
CA LEU A 176 -7.94 29.48 -1.12
C LEU A 176 -6.53 29.51 -1.70
N ALA A 177 -6.30 30.33 -2.71
CA ALA A 177 -4.99 30.49 -3.31
C ALA A 177 -3.95 31.11 -2.36
N ALA A 178 -4.40 31.99 -1.46
CA ALA A 178 -3.51 32.64 -0.49
C ALA A 178 -3.12 31.74 0.70
N VAL A 179 -4.05 30.90 1.18
CA VAL A 179 -3.81 30.03 2.35
C VAL A 179 -3.30 28.64 1.99
N SER A 180 -3.44 28.22 0.73
CA SER A 180 -3.02 26.88 0.30
C SER A 180 -1.49 26.79 0.22
N ALA A 181 -0.93 25.77 0.86
CA ALA A 181 0.48 25.40 0.79
C ALA A 181 0.90 24.85 -0.58
N ALA A 182 -0.08 24.48 -1.42
CA ALA A 182 0.11 24.00 -2.78
C ALA A 182 -0.81 24.77 -3.74
N LYS A 183 -0.51 24.77 -5.05
CA LYS A 183 -1.42 25.32 -6.05
C LYS A 183 -2.76 24.57 -5.95
N PRO A 184 -3.91 25.29 -5.82
CA PRO A 184 -5.22 24.66 -5.81
C PRO A 184 -5.43 23.77 -7.03
N LYS A 185 -6.04 22.61 -6.85
CA LYS A 185 -6.33 21.65 -7.89
C LYS A 185 -7.84 21.54 -8.08
N ILE A 186 -8.26 21.45 -9.33
CA ILE A 186 -9.63 21.12 -9.69
C ILE A 186 -9.82 19.62 -9.47
N ALA A 187 -10.87 19.23 -8.76
CA ALA A 187 -11.21 17.85 -8.51
C ALA A 187 -12.54 17.47 -9.15
N ASP A 188 -12.61 16.26 -9.69
CA ASP A 188 -13.83 15.68 -10.23
C ASP A 188 -14.51 14.84 -9.15
N TYR A 189 -15.60 15.34 -8.59
CA TYR A 189 -16.45 14.57 -7.70
C TYR A 189 -17.65 14.00 -8.47
N PRO A 190 -17.95 12.71 -8.34
CA PRO A 190 -19.03 12.06 -9.10
C PRO A 190 -20.43 12.58 -8.77
N PHE A 191 -20.55 13.36 -7.68
CA PHE A 191 -21.80 13.94 -7.21
C PHE A 191 -21.90 15.46 -7.44
N THR A 192 -20.94 16.07 -8.16
CA THR A 192 -20.95 17.51 -8.46
C THR A 192 -20.93 17.76 -9.95
N THR A 193 -21.78 18.65 -10.43
CA THR A 193 -21.77 19.16 -11.82
C THR A 193 -20.71 20.25 -12.03
N LEU A 194 -20.14 20.76 -10.94
CA LEU A 194 -19.11 21.81 -10.91
C LEU A 194 -17.86 21.24 -10.25
N HIS A 195 -16.71 21.48 -10.86
CA HIS A 195 -15.42 21.01 -10.39
C HIS A 195 -14.89 21.91 -9.26
N PRO A 196 -14.94 21.51 -7.98
CA PRO A 196 -14.44 22.31 -6.89
C PRO A 196 -12.93 22.44 -6.94
N GLN A 197 -12.41 23.58 -6.52
CA GLN A 197 -10.98 23.76 -6.33
C GLN A 197 -10.58 23.32 -4.92
N LEU A 198 -9.59 22.44 -4.83
CA LEU A 198 -9.05 21.96 -3.58
C LEU A 198 -7.73 22.64 -3.26
N GLY A 199 -7.57 23.10 -2.02
CA GLY A 199 -6.31 23.62 -1.49
C GLY A 199 -5.94 22.87 -0.21
N VAL A 200 -4.65 22.62 -0.04
CA VAL A 200 -4.11 22.04 1.21
C VAL A 200 -3.64 23.18 2.09
N VAL A 201 -4.26 23.31 3.25
CA VAL A 201 -3.86 24.28 4.27
C VAL A 201 -3.03 23.58 5.33
N ARG A 202 -1.87 24.16 5.64
CA ARG A 202 -0.98 23.65 6.69
C ARG A 202 -0.94 24.63 7.85
N ILE A 203 -1.21 24.11 9.04
CA ILE A 203 -1.06 24.85 10.29
C ILE A 203 -0.16 24.01 11.20
N ASP A 204 1.05 24.48 11.45
CA ASP A 204 2.10 23.76 12.18
C ASP A 204 2.41 22.40 11.54
N GLN A 205 2.08 21.31 12.22
CA GLN A 205 2.27 19.93 11.76
C GLN A 205 0.98 19.26 11.28
N ARG A 206 -0.12 20.02 11.19
CA ARG A 206 -1.40 19.51 10.72
C ARG A 206 -1.72 20.06 9.34
N GLU A 207 -2.19 19.20 8.47
CA GLU A 207 -2.70 19.54 7.15
C GLU A 207 -4.18 19.20 7.06
N PHE A 208 -4.94 20.06 6.39
CA PHE A 208 -6.33 19.76 6.03
C PHE A 208 -6.61 20.25 4.62
N VAL A 209 -7.58 19.62 3.97
CA VAL A 209 -8.02 19.94 2.61
C VAL A 209 -9.22 20.85 2.67
N LEU A 210 -9.09 22.02 2.05
CA LEU A 210 -10.16 23.01 1.93
C LEU A 210 -10.69 22.99 0.50
N ALA A 211 -12.01 22.85 0.34
CA ALA A 211 -12.68 22.92 -0.96
C ALA A 211 -13.36 24.27 -1.17
N ASP A 212 -13.16 24.87 -2.33
CA ASP A 212 -14.02 25.95 -2.82
C ASP A 212 -15.20 25.31 -3.56
N LEU A 213 -16.40 25.37 -2.98
CA LEU A 213 -17.63 24.82 -3.52
C LEU A 213 -18.38 25.90 -4.29
N PRO A 214 -18.16 26.08 -5.61
CA PRO A 214 -18.89 27.03 -6.40
C PRO A 214 -20.34 26.59 -6.51
N GLY A 215 -21.28 27.57 -6.48
CA GLY A 215 -22.69 27.31 -6.74
C GLY A 215 -23.55 26.90 -5.54
N LEU A 216 -23.02 26.83 -4.32
CA LEU A 216 -23.81 26.77 -3.10
C LEU A 216 -24.21 28.19 -2.72
N ILE A 217 -25.33 28.69 -3.27
CA ILE A 217 -25.90 30.01 -3.02
C ILE A 217 -27.32 29.88 -2.50
N GLU A 218 -27.85 30.91 -1.87
CA GLU A 218 -29.29 31.05 -1.58
C GLU A 218 -30.07 30.80 -2.88
N HIS A 219 -31.18 30.04 -2.81
CA HIS A 219 -31.99 29.57 -3.96
C HIS A 219 -31.39 28.43 -4.80
N ALA A 220 -30.38 27.72 -4.33
CA ALA A 220 -29.88 26.52 -5.00
C ALA A 220 -30.97 25.44 -5.17
N HIS A 221 -32.01 25.44 -4.34
CA HIS A 221 -33.16 24.55 -4.42
C HIS A 221 -34.13 24.89 -5.60
N GLU A 222 -33.97 26.04 -6.22
CA GLU A 222 -34.75 26.47 -7.40
C GLU A 222 -34.04 26.14 -8.72
N GLY A 223 -33.00 25.28 -8.69
CA GLY A 223 -32.23 24.85 -9.87
C GLY A 223 -31.07 25.76 -10.26
N VAL A 224 -30.72 26.73 -9.40
CA VAL A 224 -29.62 27.69 -9.60
C VAL A 224 -28.45 27.34 -8.69
N GLY A 225 -27.94 26.08 -8.75
CA GLY A 225 -26.79 25.63 -7.96
C GLY A 225 -26.92 24.21 -7.42
N LEU A 226 -26.00 23.78 -6.55
CA LEU A 226 -25.91 22.44 -6.01
C LEU A 226 -26.80 22.14 -4.78
N GLY A 227 -27.97 22.79 -4.65
CA GLY A 227 -28.81 22.77 -3.45
C GLY A 227 -29.47 21.45 -3.07
N GLU A 228 -29.49 20.45 -3.95
CA GLU A 228 -30.16 19.15 -3.66
C GLU A 228 -29.28 18.06 -3.04
N ILE A 229 -27.98 18.29 -2.88
CA ILE A 229 -27.03 17.24 -2.45
C ILE A 229 -27.05 16.97 -0.93
N GLY A 230 -27.72 17.81 -0.14
CA GLY A 230 -27.77 17.74 1.32
C GLY A 230 -28.82 16.79 1.93
N ARG A 231 -29.62 16.06 1.15
CA ARG A 231 -30.74 15.24 1.67
C ARG A 231 -30.54 13.72 1.67
N ALA A 232 -29.44 13.23 1.32
CA ALA A 232 -29.19 11.78 1.41
C ALA A 232 -28.22 11.47 2.55
N HIS A 233 -28.77 10.84 3.57
CA HIS A 233 -28.20 10.15 4.72
C HIS A 233 -28.23 10.91 6.05
N VAL A 234 -29.36 10.81 6.70
CA VAL A 234 -29.48 10.51 8.13
C VAL A 234 -29.89 9.06 8.26
#